data_52e77cd399d334c4b8ecad69fefba700
#
_entry.id   52e77cd399d334c4b8ecad69fefba700
#
_cell.length_a   1.000
_cell.length_b   1.000
_cell.length_c   1.000
_cell.angle_alpha   90.00
_cell.angle_beta   90.00
_cell.angle_gamma   90.00
#
_symmetry.space_group_name_H-M   'P 1'
#
loop_
_entity.id
_entity.type
_entity.pdbx_description
1 polymer ?
#
loop_
_entity_poly.entity_id
_entity_poly.type
_entity_poly.pdbx_seq_one_letter_code
_entity_poly.pdbx_strand_id
1 'polypeptide(L)'
;MAQFILVHGAWHGGWCWQRVTQALAGEGHRVHAVTLTGVGERAHLLTPAITLETHIADIAAALEAEEMDQAVLAVHSYAGMLGTAIADRMGSRLKHLVYVDAVVPRPGESWSSTHSSVVRESRLAGAEASPDYSLAAPDPNNYGLQGADYEWVKRRLTAHPGHTYA
;
A
#
# COMPACT_ATOMS: atom_id res chain seq x y z
N MET A 1 0.30 -6.89 24.80
CA MET A 1 -0.13 -5.83 23.90
C MET A 1 0.95 -5.67 22.83
N ALA A 2 0.61 -5.73 21.54
CA ALA A 2 1.51 -5.46 20.42
C ALA A 2 1.06 -4.20 19.68
N GLN A 3 1.96 -3.59 18.90
CA GLN A 3 1.69 -2.42 18.07
C GLN A 3 1.76 -2.83 16.60
N PHE A 4 0.74 -2.47 15.82
CA PHE A 4 0.65 -2.83 14.41
C PHE A 4 0.56 -1.59 13.54
N ILE A 5 1.38 -1.55 12.48
CA ILE A 5 1.21 -0.66 11.34
C ILE A 5 0.74 -1.54 10.17
N LEU A 6 -0.41 -1.20 9.59
CA LEU A 6 -1.01 -1.93 8.47
C LEU A 6 -0.95 -1.06 7.22
N VAL A 7 -0.34 -1.58 6.15
CA VAL A 7 -0.16 -0.83 4.89
C VAL A 7 -0.83 -1.58 3.74
N HIS A 8 -1.72 -0.89 3.06
CA HIS A 8 -2.54 -1.42 1.96
C HIS A 8 -1.76 -1.55 0.65
N GLY A 9 -2.27 -2.37 -0.27
CA GLY A 9 -1.79 -2.50 -1.63
C GLY A 9 -2.17 -1.30 -2.52
N ALA A 10 -1.79 -1.35 -3.79
CA ALA A 10 -2.12 -0.33 -4.78
C ALA A 10 -3.64 -0.09 -4.87
N TRP A 11 -4.05 1.12 -5.23
CA TRP A 11 -5.45 1.57 -5.42
C TRP A 11 -6.32 1.60 -4.17
N HIS A 12 -5.88 1.07 -3.05
CA HIS A 12 -6.60 1.00 -1.79
C HIS A 12 -6.28 2.20 -0.87
N GLY A 13 -6.75 2.13 0.35
CA GLY A 13 -6.43 3.03 1.47
C GLY A 13 -6.48 2.25 2.77
N GLY A 14 -6.19 2.90 3.88
CA GLY A 14 -6.25 2.28 5.22
C GLY A 14 -7.61 1.66 5.55
N TRP A 15 -8.66 2.12 4.88
CA TRP A 15 -10.02 1.59 5.00
C TRP A 15 -10.13 0.08 4.75
N CYS A 16 -9.27 -0.51 3.89
CA CYS A 16 -9.33 -1.93 3.58
C CYS A 16 -8.94 -2.82 4.78
N TRP A 17 -8.21 -2.26 5.73
CA TRP A 17 -7.83 -2.92 6.96
C TRP A 17 -8.86 -2.81 8.09
N GLN A 18 -10.00 -2.13 7.87
CA GLN A 18 -10.98 -1.82 8.93
C GLN A 18 -11.37 -3.06 9.76
N ARG A 19 -11.67 -4.18 9.12
CA ARG A 19 -12.07 -5.42 9.83
C ARG A 19 -10.93 -6.01 10.64
N VAL A 20 -9.71 -5.98 10.10
CA VAL A 20 -8.50 -6.45 10.79
C VAL A 20 -8.15 -5.53 11.96
N THR A 21 -8.24 -4.21 11.76
CA THR A 21 -8.03 -3.21 12.81
C THR A 21 -8.98 -3.44 13.98
N GLN A 22 -10.27 -3.66 13.70
CA GLN A 22 -11.27 -3.94 14.74
C GLN A 22 -10.97 -5.24 15.50
N ALA A 23 -10.58 -6.31 14.80
CA ALA A 23 -10.25 -7.59 15.41
C ALA A 23 -9.03 -7.47 16.32
N LEU A 24 -7.93 -6.89 15.83
CA LEU A 24 -6.70 -6.70 16.61
C LEU A 24 -6.90 -5.76 17.81
N ALA A 25 -7.67 -4.68 17.63
CA ALA A 25 -7.99 -3.77 18.71
C ALA A 25 -8.87 -4.45 19.78
N GLY A 26 -9.79 -5.33 19.37
CA GLY A 26 -10.60 -6.16 20.27
C GLY A 26 -9.76 -7.11 21.15
N GLU A 27 -8.60 -7.54 20.66
CA GLU A 27 -7.62 -8.33 21.40
C GLU A 27 -6.64 -7.47 22.24
N GLY A 28 -6.89 -6.16 22.34
CA GLY A 28 -6.10 -5.25 23.15
C GLY A 28 -4.79 -4.78 22.50
N HIS A 29 -4.67 -4.89 21.17
CA HIS A 29 -3.51 -4.39 20.45
C HIS A 29 -3.70 -2.93 20.01
N ARG A 30 -2.60 -2.18 19.88
CA ARG A 30 -2.59 -0.87 19.25
C ARG A 30 -2.43 -1.04 17.73
N VAL A 31 -3.30 -0.44 16.94
CA VAL A 31 -3.31 -0.62 15.48
C VAL A 31 -3.46 0.71 14.77
N HIS A 32 -2.57 0.98 13.84
CA HIS A 32 -2.65 2.12 12.93
C HIS A 32 -2.65 1.62 11.47
N ALA A 33 -3.69 1.95 10.71
CA ALA A 33 -3.78 1.66 9.29
C ALA A 33 -3.42 2.92 8.48
N VAL A 34 -2.28 2.86 7.80
CA VAL A 34 -1.76 3.99 7.00
C VAL A 34 -2.50 4.06 5.68
N THR A 35 -2.89 5.28 5.24
CA THR A 35 -3.25 5.55 3.86
C THR A 35 -2.10 6.29 3.19
N LEU A 36 -1.58 5.71 2.11
CA LEU A 36 -0.49 6.28 1.32
C LEU A 36 -0.93 7.54 0.58
N THR A 37 0.01 8.46 0.34
CA THR A 37 -0.27 9.72 -0.38
C THR A 37 -0.78 9.46 -1.81
N GLY A 38 -1.85 10.16 -2.19
CA GLY A 38 -2.44 10.10 -3.53
C GLY A 38 -3.47 8.98 -3.76
N VAL A 39 -3.82 8.20 -2.72
CA VAL A 39 -4.84 7.14 -2.81
C VAL A 39 -5.85 7.22 -1.67
N GLY A 40 -6.95 6.45 -1.77
CA GLY A 40 -7.98 6.40 -0.75
C GLY A 40 -8.52 7.80 -0.40
N GLU A 41 -8.68 8.10 0.89
CA GLU A 41 -9.11 9.41 1.36
C GLU A 41 -8.09 10.53 1.10
N ARG A 42 -6.85 10.18 0.71
CA ARG A 42 -5.79 11.11 0.29
C ARG A 42 -5.66 11.23 -1.23
N ALA A 43 -6.62 10.71 -2.01
CA ALA A 43 -6.62 10.77 -3.47
C ALA A 43 -6.55 12.19 -4.04
N HIS A 44 -7.06 13.19 -3.30
CA HIS A 44 -6.96 14.60 -3.66
C HIS A 44 -5.53 15.16 -3.74
N LEU A 45 -4.54 14.41 -3.21
CA LEU A 45 -3.12 14.73 -3.27
C LEU A 45 -2.40 14.07 -4.46
N LEU A 46 -3.13 13.33 -5.32
CA LEU A 46 -2.54 12.65 -6.46
C LEU A 46 -1.88 13.62 -7.42
N THR A 47 -0.60 13.42 -7.66
CA THR A 47 0.20 14.19 -8.63
C THR A 47 1.30 13.31 -9.24
N PRO A 48 1.85 13.68 -10.41
CA PRO A 48 2.98 12.96 -10.99
C PRO A 48 4.27 12.98 -10.14
N ALA A 49 4.37 13.86 -9.15
CA ALA A 49 5.54 13.96 -8.27
C ALA A 49 5.62 12.84 -7.21
N ILE A 50 4.55 12.07 -7.03
CA ILE A 50 4.52 10.97 -6.04
C ILE A 50 5.34 9.79 -6.56
N THR A 51 6.34 9.39 -5.78
CA THR A 51 7.24 8.28 -6.07
C THR A 51 7.19 7.22 -4.98
N LEU A 52 7.95 6.13 -5.16
CA LEU A 52 8.13 5.10 -4.14
C LEU A 52 8.64 5.71 -2.81
N GLU A 53 9.58 6.68 -2.88
CA GLU A 53 10.11 7.36 -1.70
C GLU A 53 9.04 8.16 -0.95
N THR A 54 8.07 8.76 -1.65
CA THR A 54 6.94 9.44 -1.01
C THR A 54 6.15 8.47 -0.12
N HIS A 55 5.85 7.28 -0.63
CA HIS A 55 5.12 6.27 0.12
C HIS A 55 5.94 5.64 1.25
N ILE A 56 7.26 5.48 1.07
CA ILE A 56 8.15 5.06 2.16
C ILE A 56 8.14 6.10 3.28
N ALA A 57 8.19 7.39 2.93
CA ALA A 57 8.11 8.48 3.90
C ALA A 57 6.77 8.52 4.66
N ASP A 58 5.65 8.18 4.01
CA ASP A 58 4.34 8.06 4.69
C ASP A 58 4.39 7.04 5.84
N ILE A 59 5.02 5.88 5.62
CA ILE A 59 5.13 4.83 6.65
C ILE A 59 6.09 5.24 7.75
N ALA A 60 7.24 5.81 7.39
CA ALA A 60 8.23 6.31 8.35
C ALA A 60 7.60 7.37 9.27
N ALA A 61 6.91 8.35 8.68
CA ALA A 61 6.21 9.40 9.42
C ALA A 61 5.12 8.84 10.35
N ALA A 62 4.39 7.80 9.92
CA ALA A 62 3.39 7.14 10.75
C ALA A 62 4.04 6.43 11.97
N LEU A 63 5.16 5.72 11.77
CA LEU A 63 5.92 5.10 12.87
C LEU A 63 6.40 6.14 13.89
N GLU A 64 6.86 7.29 13.41
CA GLU A 64 7.33 8.40 14.24
C GLU A 64 6.19 9.10 14.97
N ALA A 65 5.15 9.51 14.26
CA ALA A 65 4.03 10.26 14.80
C ALA A 65 3.23 9.45 15.84
N GLU A 66 3.11 8.15 15.61
CA GLU A 66 2.47 7.22 16.53
C GLU A 66 3.41 6.75 17.65
N GLU A 67 4.67 7.21 17.68
CA GLU A 67 5.68 6.82 18.67
C GLU A 67 5.77 5.29 18.84
N MET A 68 5.72 4.55 17.71
CA MET A 68 5.73 3.09 17.76
C MET A 68 7.15 2.54 17.72
N ASP A 69 7.48 1.76 18.73
CA ASP A 69 8.69 0.96 18.83
C ASP A 69 8.34 -0.52 18.89
N GLN A 70 9.22 -1.36 18.32
CA GLN A 70 8.97 -2.80 18.21
C GLN A 70 7.63 -3.12 17.55
N ALA A 71 7.29 -2.34 16.50
CA ALA A 71 6.04 -2.50 15.77
C ALA A 71 6.05 -3.77 14.90
N VAL A 72 4.88 -4.36 14.70
CA VAL A 72 4.62 -5.33 13.64
C VAL A 72 4.15 -4.55 12.42
N LEU A 73 4.99 -4.49 11.39
CA LEU A 73 4.65 -3.88 10.10
C LEU A 73 4.04 -4.95 9.19
N ALA A 74 2.74 -4.85 8.91
CA ALA A 74 2.06 -5.74 7.97
C ALA A 74 1.78 -5.00 6.65
N VAL A 75 2.28 -5.56 5.56
CA VAL A 75 2.23 -4.95 4.22
C VAL A 75 1.52 -5.88 3.24
N HIS A 76 0.62 -5.32 2.41
CA HIS A 76 -0.15 -6.06 1.42
C HIS A 76 0.28 -5.70 0.00
N SER A 77 0.43 -6.72 -0.87
CA SER A 77 0.62 -6.55 -2.32
C SER A 77 1.80 -5.61 -2.66
N TYR A 78 1.58 -4.51 -3.39
CA TYR A 78 2.54 -3.46 -3.71
C TYR A 78 3.34 -2.96 -2.49
N ALA A 79 2.68 -2.84 -1.33
CA ALA A 79 3.33 -2.32 -0.13
C ALA A 79 4.48 -3.20 0.40
N GLY A 80 4.67 -4.40 -0.14
CA GLY A 80 5.86 -5.20 0.13
C GLY A 80 7.15 -4.51 -0.29
N MET A 81 7.13 -3.71 -1.38
CA MET A 81 8.24 -2.84 -1.79
C MET A 81 8.61 -1.87 -0.66
N LEU A 82 7.59 -1.22 -0.09
CA LEU A 82 7.72 -0.21 0.96
C LEU A 82 8.19 -0.83 2.27
N GLY A 83 7.57 -1.94 2.68
CA GLY A 83 7.91 -2.65 3.91
C GLY A 83 9.35 -3.15 3.92
N THR A 84 9.85 -3.63 2.79
CA THR A 84 11.26 -4.03 2.63
C THR A 84 12.18 -2.83 2.84
N ALA A 85 11.88 -1.67 2.23
CA ALA A 85 12.67 -0.45 2.40
C ALA A 85 12.63 0.08 3.85
N ILE A 86 11.48 0.03 4.51
CA ILE A 86 11.34 0.42 5.92
C ILE A 86 12.13 -0.53 6.83
N ALA A 87 12.10 -1.83 6.58
CA ALA A 87 12.88 -2.79 7.36
C ALA A 87 14.39 -2.58 7.23
N ASP A 88 14.87 -2.17 6.05
CA ASP A 88 16.26 -1.83 5.82
C ASP A 88 16.67 -0.54 6.56
N ARG A 89 15.84 0.51 6.48
CA ARG A 89 16.16 1.86 7.00
C ARG A 89 15.84 2.04 8.49
N MET A 90 14.78 1.41 8.98
CA MET A 90 14.22 1.58 10.31
C MET A 90 14.01 0.23 11.04
N GLY A 91 14.80 -0.78 10.72
CA GLY A 91 14.64 -2.14 11.26
C GLY A 91 14.65 -2.21 12.78
N SER A 92 15.38 -1.31 13.45
CA SER A 92 15.40 -1.23 14.92
C SER A 92 14.03 -0.85 15.54
N ARG A 93 13.15 -0.19 14.77
CA ARG A 93 11.79 0.18 15.18
C ARG A 93 10.79 -0.97 14.98
N LEU A 94 11.17 -2.03 14.24
CA LEU A 94 10.32 -3.14 13.89
C LEU A 94 10.64 -4.38 14.72
N LYS A 95 9.59 -5.02 15.24
CA LYS A 95 9.66 -6.36 15.83
C LYS A 95 9.53 -7.44 14.76
N HIS A 96 8.60 -7.24 13.82
CA HIS A 96 8.34 -8.14 12.71
C HIS A 96 7.93 -7.35 11.47
N LEU A 97 8.29 -7.87 10.29
CA LEU A 97 7.72 -7.51 9.00
C LEU A 97 6.90 -8.69 8.49
N VAL A 98 5.61 -8.45 8.20
CA VAL A 98 4.65 -9.46 7.73
C VAL A 98 4.22 -9.11 6.31
N TYR A 99 4.50 -10.00 5.37
CA TYR A 99 4.04 -9.89 3.99
C TYR A 99 2.70 -10.63 3.83
N VAL A 100 1.65 -9.90 3.49
CA VAL A 100 0.31 -10.44 3.25
C VAL A 100 0.09 -10.42 1.73
N ASP A 101 0.31 -11.56 1.07
CA ASP A 101 0.27 -11.69 -0.40
C ASP A 101 0.98 -10.52 -1.09
N ALA A 102 2.21 -10.24 -0.67
CA ALA A 102 2.93 -9.03 -1.01
C ALA A 102 4.20 -9.31 -1.81
N VAL A 103 4.61 -8.30 -2.58
CA VAL A 103 5.88 -8.33 -3.31
C VAL A 103 7.05 -8.35 -2.32
N VAL A 104 7.97 -9.29 -2.51
CA VAL A 104 9.25 -9.32 -1.81
C VAL A 104 10.35 -8.99 -2.84
N PRO A 105 10.76 -7.71 -2.95
CA PRO A 105 11.68 -7.29 -3.99
C PRO A 105 13.11 -7.78 -3.72
N ARG A 106 13.85 -8.01 -4.80
CA ARG A 106 15.31 -8.13 -4.78
C ARG A 106 15.95 -6.77 -5.03
N PRO A 107 17.20 -6.58 -4.67
CA PRO A 107 17.91 -5.34 -4.98
C PRO A 107 17.84 -4.98 -6.48
N GLY A 108 17.43 -3.75 -6.77
CA GLY A 108 17.26 -3.24 -8.13
C GLY A 108 15.94 -3.60 -8.83
N GLU A 109 15.04 -4.33 -8.17
CA GLU A 109 13.72 -4.60 -8.72
C GLU A 109 12.73 -3.47 -8.40
N SER A 110 11.90 -3.13 -9.39
CA SER A 110 10.72 -2.29 -9.23
C SER A 110 9.45 -3.15 -9.12
N TRP A 111 8.34 -2.57 -8.70
CA TRP A 111 7.06 -3.29 -8.72
C TRP A 111 6.70 -3.77 -10.13
N SER A 112 7.02 -2.99 -11.16
CA SER A 112 6.75 -3.36 -12.56
C SER A 112 7.52 -4.61 -13.00
N SER A 113 8.72 -4.85 -12.46
CA SER A 113 9.54 -6.02 -12.81
C SER A 113 8.94 -7.35 -12.34
N THR A 114 7.97 -7.32 -11.42
CA THR A 114 7.24 -8.51 -10.97
C THR A 114 6.12 -8.94 -11.92
N HIS A 115 5.83 -8.16 -12.98
CA HIS A 115 4.79 -8.43 -13.96
C HIS A 115 5.38 -8.89 -15.31
N SER A 116 4.55 -9.58 -16.12
CA SER A 116 4.93 -9.86 -17.49
C SER A 116 5.13 -8.59 -18.31
N SER A 117 5.92 -8.65 -19.39
CA SER A 117 6.14 -7.49 -20.26
C SER A 117 4.83 -6.89 -20.78
N VAL A 118 3.86 -7.73 -21.17
CA VAL A 118 2.55 -7.29 -21.65
C VAL A 118 1.80 -6.47 -20.60
N VAL A 119 1.75 -6.94 -19.35
CA VAL A 119 1.08 -6.22 -18.26
C VAL A 119 1.83 -4.92 -17.94
N ARG A 120 3.16 -4.97 -17.90
CA ARG A 120 4.00 -3.80 -17.62
C ARG A 120 3.79 -2.72 -18.68
N GLU A 121 3.90 -3.07 -19.96
CA GLU A 121 3.73 -2.12 -21.07
C GLU A 121 2.33 -1.51 -21.08
N SER A 122 1.29 -2.33 -20.88
CA SER A 122 -0.10 -1.86 -20.81
C SER A 122 -0.31 -0.86 -19.66
N ARG A 123 0.25 -1.12 -18.48
CA ARG A 123 0.14 -0.22 -17.32
C ARG A 123 0.91 1.09 -17.53
N LEU A 124 2.12 1.02 -18.07
CA LEU A 124 2.92 2.21 -18.37
C LEU A 124 2.23 3.09 -19.42
N ALA A 125 1.74 2.50 -20.52
CA ALA A 125 0.98 3.24 -21.52
C ALA A 125 -0.31 3.86 -20.94
N GLY A 126 -0.99 3.16 -20.04
CA GLY A 126 -2.15 3.71 -19.31
C GLY A 126 -1.79 4.89 -18.42
N ALA A 127 -0.66 4.82 -17.71
CA ALA A 127 -0.16 5.92 -16.89
C ALA A 127 0.22 7.15 -17.74
N GLU A 128 0.93 6.94 -18.86
CA GLU A 128 1.31 8.00 -19.80
C GLU A 128 0.10 8.71 -20.42
N ALA A 129 -1.00 7.98 -20.64
CA ALA A 129 -2.25 8.54 -21.16
C ALA A 129 -3.07 9.28 -20.08
N SER A 130 -2.76 9.09 -18.79
CA SER A 130 -3.47 9.75 -17.68
C SER A 130 -2.93 11.16 -17.43
N PRO A 131 -3.78 12.16 -17.20
CA PRO A 131 -3.35 13.53 -16.88
C PRO A 131 -2.44 13.63 -15.65
N ASP A 132 -2.66 12.75 -14.68
CA ASP A 132 -1.93 12.73 -13.40
C ASP A 132 -0.83 11.67 -13.36
N TYR A 133 -0.49 11.06 -14.52
CA TYR A 133 0.43 9.93 -14.61
C TYR A 133 0.07 8.85 -13.59
N SER A 134 -1.14 8.32 -13.68
CA SER A 134 -1.69 7.39 -12.70
C SER A 134 -2.17 6.08 -13.34
N LEU A 135 -2.17 5.01 -12.56
CA LEU A 135 -2.68 3.70 -12.92
C LEU A 135 -4.17 3.61 -12.55
N ALA A 136 -5.02 3.34 -13.52
CA ALA A 136 -6.45 3.14 -13.26
C ALA A 136 -6.67 1.94 -12.32
N ALA A 137 -7.65 2.07 -11.42
CA ALA A 137 -8.04 0.99 -10.52
C ALA A 137 -8.65 -0.18 -11.32
N PRO A 138 -8.27 -1.43 -11.01
CA PRO A 138 -8.86 -2.60 -11.63
C PRO A 138 -10.29 -2.86 -11.11
N ASP A 139 -11.05 -3.68 -11.84
CA ASP A 139 -12.35 -4.15 -11.35
C ASP A 139 -12.15 -5.08 -10.14
N PRO A 140 -12.90 -4.88 -9.03
CA PRO A 140 -12.80 -5.74 -7.84
C PRO A 140 -13.11 -7.23 -8.06
N ASN A 141 -13.78 -7.58 -9.16
CA ASN A 141 -13.93 -8.99 -9.56
C ASN A 141 -12.57 -9.68 -9.74
N ASN A 142 -11.52 -8.94 -10.12
CA ASN A 142 -10.16 -9.47 -10.26
C ASN A 142 -9.56 -9.94 -8.93
N TYR A 143 -10.16 -9.52 -7.81
CA TYR A 143 -9.80 -9.98 -6.46
C TYR A 143 -10.73 -11.09 -5.93
N GLY A 144 -11.64 -11.61 -6.79
CA GLY A 144 -12.63 -12.62 -6.40
C GLY A 144 -13.76 -12.08 -5.53
N LEU A 145 -13.92 -10.76 -5.43
CA LEU A 145 -14.95 -10.13 -4.61
C LEU A 145 -16.32 -10.16 -5.31
N GLN A 146 -17.37 -10.41 -4.52
CA GLN A 146 -18.76 -10.45 -4.99
C GLN A 146 -19.70 -9.77 -3.98
N GLY A 147 -20.92 -9.43 -4.44
CA GLY A 147 -21.98 -8.90 -3.59
C GLY A 147 -21.57 -7.63 -2.84
N ALA A 148 -21.87 -7.59 -1.56
CA ALA A 148 -21.64 -6.40 -0.72
C ALA A 148 -20.15 -6.01 -0.62
N ASP A 149 -19.24 -6.97 -0.59
CA ASP A 149 -17.80 -6.71 -0.52
C ASP A 149 -17.28 -6.12 -1.85
N TYR A 150 -17.78 -6.61 -3.00
CA TYR A 150 -17.49 -6.00 -4.30
C TYR A 150 -17.90 -4.52 -4.34
N GLU A 151 -19.16 -4.22 -3.99
CA GLU A 151 -19.67 -2.86 -3.98
C GLU A 151 -18.95 -1.96 -2.97
N TRP A 152 -18.57 -2.53 -1.81
CA TRP A 152 -17.83 -1.81 -0.78
C TRP A 152 -16.44 -1.41 -1.24
N VAL A 153 -15.72 -2.29 -1.93
CA VAL A 153 -14.38 -2.03 -2.48
C VAL A 153 -14.48 -1.12 -3.70
N LYS A 154 -15.38 -1.41 -4.66
CA LYS A 154 -15.52 -0.67 -5.93
C LYS A 154 -15.66 0.83 -5.73
N ARG A 155 -16.50 1.26 -4.79
CA ARG A 155 -16.71 2.69 -4.52
C ARG A 155 -15.57 3.38 -3.75
N ARG A 156 -14.55 2.63 -3.31
CA ARG A 156 -13.42 3.14 -2.52
C ARG A 156 -12.08 3.07 -3.23
N LEU A 157 -11.97 2.27 -4.27
CA LEU A 157 -10.74 2.23 -5.08
C LEU A 157 -10.54 3.58 -5.76
N THR A 158 -9.28 4.00 -5.79
CA THR A 158 -8.83 5.22 -6.46
C THR A 158 -7.73 4.92 -7.46
N ALA A 159 -7.44 5.83 -8.37
CA ALA A 159 -6.24 5.73 -9.19
C ALA A 159 -4.99 5.68 -8.31
N HIS A 160 -3.90 5.07 -8.82
CA HIS A 160 -2.65 4.90 -8.07
C HIS A 160 -1.50 5.65 -8.75
N PRO A 161 -0.62 6.34 -8.03
CA PRO A 161 0.49 7.11 -8.61
C PRO A 161 1.39 6.25 -9.49
N GLY A 162 1.58 6.61 -10.76
CA GLY A 162 2.28 5.80 -11.75
C GLY A 162 3.78 5.67 -11.50
N HIS A 163 4.44 6.71 -10.99
CA HIS A 163 5.88 6.68 -10.69
C HIS A 163 6.28 5.80 -9.49
N THR A 164 5.32 5.18 -8.83
CA THR A 164 5.58 4.13 -7.84
C THR A 164 5.71 2.75 -8.48
N TYR A 165 5.37 2.62 -9.78
CA TYR A 165 5.30 1.34 -10.47
C TYR A 165 6.60 0.95 -11.17
N ALA A 166 7.35 1.90 -11.76
CA ALA A 166 8.54 1.66 -12.59
C ALA A 166 9.82 2.10 -11.91
#